data_517995ed992c500aec5cdbd18085b488
#
_entry.id   517995ed992c500aec5cdbd18085b488
#
_cell.length_a   1.000
_cell.length_b   1.000
_cell.length_c   1.000
_cell.angle_alpha   90.00
_cell.angle_beta   90.00
_cell.angle_gamma   90.00
#
_symmetry.space_group_name_H-M   'P 1'
#
loop_
_entity.id
_entity.type
_entity.pdbx_description
1 polymer ?
#
loop_
_entity_poly.entity_id
_entity_poly.type
_entity_poly.pdbx_seq_one_letter_code
_entity_poly.pdbx_strand_id
1 'polypeptide(L)'
;MTKQYDKQYFDYWYRRGRVTEPAEVRRKVTLAVTMTEYFLHRKIRTVLDIGCGEGAWRAHLRALRPNVSYTGLDSSDYAVERFGRTRNIRKATFGDLPSLGSGVYDLVVCSDVMHYVPDAELRAGIPAIADATDGMAFLEVLTREDEIVGDLQNFLRRPASAYRKLFTASKLTPVGPYCWLGPGFYEAIAELEKPYPNR
;
A
#
# COMPACT_ATOMS: atom_id res chain seq x y z
N MET A 1 -4.84 -25.81 -1.44
CA MET A 1 -3.38 -25.56 -1.45
C MET A 1 -3.17 -24.11 -1.08
N THR A 2 -2.26 -23.84 -0.16
CA THR A 2 -1.91 -22.46 0.22
C THR A 2 -1.16 -21.81 -0.95
N LYS A 3 -1.54 -20.60 -1.34
CA LYS A 3 -0.86 -19.82 -2.40
C LYS A 3 0.60 -19.57 -1.99
N GLN A 4 1.52 -19.91 -2.89
CA GLN A 4 2.95 -19.70 -2.67
C GLN A 4 3.42 -18.57 -3.58
N TYR A 5 4.02 -17.55 -2.99
CA TYR A 5 4.63 -16.43 -3.70
C TYR A 5 6.12 -16.74 -3.94
N ASP A 6 6.35 -17.76 -4.77
CA ASP A 6 7.67 -18.26 -5.13
C ASP A 6 8.19 -17.64 -6.45
N LYS A 7 9.38 -18.10 -6.89
CA LYS A 7 9.96 -17.65 -8.16
C LYS A 7 9.03 -17.89 -9.35
N GLN A 8 8.29 -19.01 -9.38
CA GLN A 8 7.40 -19.35 -10.50
C GLN A 8 6.22 -18.37 -10.56
N TYR A 9 5.67 -18.00 -9.39
CA TYR A 9 4.64 -16.97 -9.27
C TYR A 9 5.10 -15.64 -9.88
N PHE A 10 6.28 -15.15 -9.46
CA PHE A 10 6.82 -13.89 -9.96
C PHE A 10 7.20 -13.95 -11.45
N ASP A 11 7.76 -15.07 -11.93
CA ASP A 11 8.06 -15.25 -13.34
C ASP A 11 6.80 -15.22 -14.20
N TYR A 12 5.70 -15.84 -13.74
CA TYR A 12 4.44 -15.86 -14.46
C TYR A 12 3.77 -14.47 -14.46
N TRP A 13 3.52 -13.91 -13.28
CA TRP A 13 2.71 -12.70 -13.16
C TRP A 13 3.48 -11.41 -13.50
N TYR A 14 4.74 -11.31 -13.11
CA TYR A 14 5.53 -10.07 -13.28
C TYR A 14 6.32 -10.02 -14.59
N ARG A 15 6.66 -11.18 -15.19
CA ARG A 15 7.49 -11.22 -16.41
C ARG A 15 6.71 -11.61 -17.64
N ARG A 16 5.81 -12.60 -17.54
CA ARG A 16 5.03 -13.13 -18.67
C ARG A 16 3.62 -12.55 -18.72
N GLY A 17 2.93 -12.46 -17.60
CA GLY A 17 1.55 -12.02 -17.50
C GLY A 17 1.35 -10.51 -17.57
N ARG A 18 2.42 -9.72 -17.35
CA ARG A 18 2.40 -8.24 -17.34
C ARG A 18 1.22 -7.65 -16.56
N VAL A 19 0.96 -8.18 -15.36
CA VAL A 19 -0.15 -7.72 -14.52
C VAL A 19 0.01 -6.25 -14.15
N THR A 20 1.26 -5.77 -14.11
CA THR A 20 1.52 -4.36 -13.82
C THR A 20 2.55 -3.82 -14.81
N GLU A 21 2.10 -2.96 -15.73
CA GLU A 21 2.99 -2.28 -16.65
C GLU A 21 3.86 -1.26 -15.89
N PRO A 22 5.18 -1.16 -16.17
CA PRO A 22 6.06 -0.20 -15.52
C PRO A 22 5.57 1.26 -15.64
N ALA A 23 4.93 1.61 -16.75
CA ALA A 23 4.33 2.92 -16.94
C ALA A 23 3.17 3.19 -15.96
N GLU A 24 2.38 2.16 -15.64
CA GLU A 24 1.30 2.26 -14.67
C GLU A 24 1.86 2.46 -13.24
N VAL A 25 2.85 1.65 -12.84
CA VAL A 25 3.53 1.85 -11.55
C VAL A 25 4.08 3.27 -11.45
N ARG A 26 4.74 3.78 -12.51
CA ARG A 26 5.25 5.14 -12.53
C ARG A 26 4.16 6.18 -12.32
N ARG A 27 2.98 6.03 -12.95
CA ARG A 27 1.84 6.93 -12.76
C ARG A 27 1.35 6.92 -11.32
N LYS A 28 1.18 5.74 -10.72
CA LYS A 28 0.76 5.57 -9.31
C LYS A 28 1.78 6.22 -8.36
N VAL A 29 3.06 5.95 -8.55
CA VAL A 29 4.14 6.55 -7.75
C VAL A 29 4.12 8.08 -7.88
N THR A 30 3.98 8.62 -9.09
CA THR A 30 3.94 10.07 -9.32
C THR A 30 2.75 10.70 -8.60
N LEU A 31 1.56 10.10 -8.72
CA LEU A 31 0.35 10.55 -8.01
C LEU A 31 0.58 10.56 -6.49
N ALA A 32 0.99 9.41 -5.94
CA ALA A 32 1.19 9.27 -4.49
C ALA A 32 2.22 10.26 -3.94
N VAL A 33 3.38 10.39 -4.60
CA VAL A 33 4.43 11.32 -4.17
C VAL A 33 3.94 12.77 -4.24
N THR A 34 3.32 13.17 -5.35
CA THR A 34 2.86 14.56 -5.53
C THR A 34 1.79 14.94 -4.50
N MET A 35 0.82 14.07 -4.29
CA MET A 35 -0.23 14.30 -3.29
C MET A 35 0.34 14.35 -1.87
N THR A 36 1.23 13.41 -1.52
CA THR A 36 1.86 13.43 -0.19
C THR A 36 2.61 14.73 0.07
N GLU A 37 3.43 15.17 -0.89
CA GLU A 37 4.23 16.38 -0.77
C GLU A 37 3.40 17.66 -0.74
N TYR A 38 2.26 17.66 -1.44
CA TYR A 38 1.32 18.77 -1.39
C TYR A 38 0.83 19.00 0.04
N PHE A 39 0.37 17.95 0.73
CA PHE A 39 -0.14 18.06 2.10
C PHE A 39 0.96 18.23 3.14
N LEU A 40 2.13 17.62 2.95
CA LEU A 40 3.26 17.82 3.87
C LEU A 40 3.99 19.14 3.69
N HIS A 41 3.75 19.89 2.60
CA HIS A 41 4.50 21.10 2.21
C HIS A 41 6.02 20.88 2.15
N ARG A 42 6.45 19.65 1.91
CA ARG A 42 7.86 19.26 1.78
C ARG A 42 8.01 17.98 0.98
N LYS A 43 9.24 17.74 0.50
CA LYS A 43 9.56 16.46 -0.17
C LYS A 43 9.48 15.30 0.82
N ILE A 44 8.99 14.15 0.34
CA ILE A 44 8.99 12.90 1.11
C ILE A 44 10.42 12.45 1.39
N ARG A 45 10.62 11.84 2.56
CA ARG A 45 11.91 11.31 3.04
C ARG A 45 11.84 9.81 3.29
N THR A 46 10.68 9.29 3.68
CA THR A 46 10.50 7.90 4.10
C THR A 46 9.28 7.27 3.44
N VAL A 47 9.43 6.03 2.99
CA VAL A 47 8.35 5.24 2.38
C VAL A 47 8.35 3.83 2.96
N LEU A 48 7.17 3.36 3.37
CA LEU A 48 6.88 1.98 3.69
C LEU A 48 6.01 1.38 2.57
N ASP A 49 6.43 0.24 2.01
CA ASP A 49 5.72 -0.44 0.92
C ASP A 49 5.33 -1.85 1.39
N ILE A 50 4.05 -2.06 1.66
CA ILE A 50 3.47 -3.27 2.26
C ILE A 50 2.98 -4.20 1.15
N GLY A 51 3.47 -5.45 1.14
CA GLY A 51 3.24 -6.39 0.06
C GLY A 51 3.97 -5.96 -1.21
N CYS A 52 5.19 -5.47 -1.04
CA CYS A 52 5.97 -4.81 -2.10
C CYS A 52 6.42 -5.75 -3.23
N GLY A 53 6.26 -7.07 -3.08
CA GLY A 53 6.79 -8.06 -4.01
C GLY A 53 8.30 -7.87 -4.23
N GLU A 54 8.69 -7.75 -5.48
CA GLU A 54 10.09 -7.46 -5.84
C GLU A 54 10.50 -5.98 -5.60
N GLY A 55 9.63 -5.13 -5.06
CA GLY A 55 9.89 -3.71 -4.81
C GLY A 55 9.81 -2.85 -6.08
N ALA A 56 8.78 -3.03 -6.88
CA ALA A 56 8.58 -2.30 -8.14
C ALA A 56 8.49 -0.78 -7.93
N TRP A 57 7.89 -0.33 -6.86
CA TRP A 57 7.75 1.09 -6.51
C TRP A 57 9.09 1.78 -6.28
N ARG A 58 10.06 1.07 -5.67
CA ARG A 58 11.34 1.64 -5.24
C ARG A 58 12.11 2.33 -6.37
N ALA A 59 12.17 1.74 -7.56
CA ALA A 59 12.92 2.32 -8.68
C ALA A 59 12.32 3.68 -9.10
N HIS A 60 11.01 3.76 -9.21
CA HIS A 60 10.29 4.98 -9.57
C HIS A 60 10.33 6.04 -8.45
N LEU A 61 10.23 5.63 -7.19
CA LEU A 61 10.41 6.52 -6.04
C LEU A 61 11.79 7.18 -6.07
N ARG A 62 12.86 6.39 -6.26
CA ARG A 62 14.23 6.92 -6.32
C ARG A 62 14.49 7.79 -7.54
N ALA A 63 13.83 7.55 -8.64
CA ALA A 63 13.92 8.42 -9.82
C ALA A 63 13.32 9.82 -9.53
N LEU A 64 12.25 9.90 -8.75
CA LEU A 64 11.63 11.18 -8.34
C LEU A 64 12.34 11.82 -7.13
N ARG A 65 12.78 10.99 -6.19
CA ARG A 65 13.38 11.39 -4.90
C ARG A 65 14.60 10.53 -4.61
N PRO A 66 15.79 10.88 -5.13
CA PRO A 66 16.99 10.05 -5.03
C PRO A 66 17.38 9.67 -3.60
N ASN A 67 17.11 10.56 -2.64
CA ASN A 67 17.46 10.39 -1.21
C ASN A 67 16.34 9.77 -0.36
N VAL A 68 15.23 9.29 -0.98
CA VAL A 68 14.16 8.67 -0.21
C VAL A 68 14.63 7.37 0.44
N SER A 69 14.35 7.23 1.74
CA SER A 69 14.50 5.98 2.47
C SER A 69 13.29 5.08 2.18
N TYR A 70 13.53 3.93 1.58
CA TYR A 70 12.51 2.95 1.23
C TYR A 70 12.64 1.72 2.11
N THR A 71 11.54 1.26 2.67
CA THR A 71 11.40 -0.03 3.35
C THR A 71 10.27 -0.81 2.71
N GLY A 72 10.58 -1.98 2.16
CA GLY A 72 9.59 -2.92 1.63
C GLY A 72 9.30 -4.02 2.66
N LEU A 73 8.04 -4.43 2.75
CA LEU A 73 7.60 -5.61 3.50
C LEU A 73 6.92 -6.58 2.53
N ASP A 74 7.29 -7.84 2.58
CA ASP A 74 6.64 -8.89 1.80
C ASP A 74 6.66 -10.23 2.52
N SER A 75 5.65 -11.06 2.28
CA SER A 75 5.54 -12.39 2.86
C SER A 75 6.31 -13.46 2.08
N SER A 76 6.78 -13.14 0.87
CA SER A 76 7.50 -14.05 -0.02
C SER A 76 8.95 -14.25 0.41
N ASP A 77 9.33 -15.50 0.73
CA ASP A 77 10.73 -15.86 0.96
C ASP A 77 11.60 -15.54 -0.25
N TYR A 78 11.11 -15.86 -1.47
CA TYR A 78 11.81 -15.56 -2.71
C TYR A 78 12.13 -14.06 -2.86
N ALA A 79 11.14 -13.19 -2.62
CA ALA A 79 11.34 -11.74 -2.75
C ALA A 79 12.37 -11.23 -1.74
N VAL A 80 12.30 -11.71 -0.49
CA VAL A 80 13.22 -11.32 0.59
C VAL A 80 14.63 -11.85 0.35
N GLU A 81 14.80 -13.12 0.02
CA GLU A 81 16.11 -13.73 -0.27
C GLU A 81 16.79 -13.06 -1.46
N ARG A 82 16.03 -12.80 -2.52
CA ARG A 82 16.56 -12.28 -3.79
C ARG A 82 16.84 -10.78 -3.75
N PHE A 83 15.99 -10.00 -3.09
CA PHE A 83 16.01 -8.54 -3.16
C PHE A 83 16.14 -7.85 -1.80
N GLY A 84 16.05 -8.57 -0.69
CA GLY A 84 16.05 -7.99 0.66
C GLY A 84 17.21 -7.04 0.89
N ARG A 85 18.44 -7.48 0.66
CA ARG A 85 19.63 -6.66 0.85
C ARG A 85 19.74 -5.49 -0.14
N THR A 86 19.43 -5.73 -1.41
CA THR A 86 19.63 -4.73 -2.48
C THR A 86 18.52 -3.70 -2.58
N ARG A 87 17.30 -4.07 -2.14
CA ARG A 87 16.11 -3.22 -2.23
C ARG A 87 15.50 -2.87 -0.87
N ASN A 88 16.13 -3.30 0.25
CA ASN A 88 15.65 -3.13 1.61
C ASN A 88 14.25 -3.71 1.81
N ILE A 89 14.07 -4.99 1.43
CA ILE A 89 12.83 -5.74 1.62
C ILE A 89 13.01 -6.67 2.83
N ARG A 90 12.04 -6.65 3.75
CA ARG A 90 12.01 -7.48 4.95
C ARG A 90 10.82 -8.43 4.89
N LYS A 91 10.97 -9.61 5.50
CA LYS A 91 9.87 -10.57 5.60
C LYS A 91 8.85 -10.10 6.63
N ALA A 92 7.62 -9.93 6.20
CA ALA A 92 6.47 -9.70 7.07
C ALA A 92 5.18 -10.05 6.32
N THR A 93 4.20 -10.58 7.03
CA THR A 93 2.82 -10.71 6.57
C THR A 93 2.02 -9.47 6.94
N PHE A 94 0.81 -9.34 6.40
CA PHE A 94 -0.10 -8.25 6.79
C PHE A 94 -0.50 -8.35 8.27
N GLY A 95 -0.62 -9.58 8.79
CA GLY A 95 -0.91 -9.85 10.20
C GLY A 95 0.19 -9.44 11.17
N ASP A 96 1.42 -9.30 10.70
CA ASP A 96 2.56 -8.87 11.54
C ASP A 96 2.61 -7.35 11.75
N LEU A 97 1.90 -6.55 10.95
CA LEU A 97 1.96 -5.08 10.99
C LEU A 97 1.79 -4.48 12.38
N PRO A 98 0.83 -4.94 13.23
CA PRO A 98 0.67 -4.40 14.58
C PRO A 98 1.90 -4.57 15.48
N SER A 99 2.75 -5.57 15.20
CA SER A 99 3.93 -5.92 16.01
C SER A 99 5.24 -5.33 15.50
N LEU A 100 5.26 -4.74 14.29
CA LEU A 100 6.48 -4.23 13.66
C LEU A 100 7.03 -2.92 14.27
N GLY A 101 6.33 -2.36 15.24
CA GLY A 101 6.76 -1.16 15.95
C GLY A 101 6.40 0.15 15.23
N SER A 102 6.59 1.25 15.96
CA SER A 102 6.11 2.59 15.61
C SER A 102 7.03 3.36 14.64
N GLY A 103 7.43 2.75 13.53
CA GLY A 103 8.04 3.55 12.46
C GLY A 103 6.97 4.43 11.82
N VAL A 104 7.25 5.74 11.69
CA VAL A 104 6.35 6.69 11.02
C VAL A 104 6.94 7.07 9.66
N TYR A 105 6.11 7.05 8.63
CA TYR A 105 6.53 7.24 7.24
C TYR A 105 5.73 8.37 6.58
N ASP A 106 6.40 9.15 5.75
CA ASP A 106 5.76 10.19 4.95
C ASP A 106 4.71 9.61 3.98
N LEU A 107 5.02 8.45 3.40
CA LEU A 107 4.14 7.72 2.50
C LEU A 107 4.13 6.24 2.87
N VAL A 108 2.95 5.69 3.11
CA VAL A 108 2.73 4.25 3.24
C VAL A 108 2.02 3.74 1.98
N VAL A 109 2.52 2.67 1.39
CA VAL A 109 1.95 2.06 0.19
C VAL A 109 1.44 0.66 0.54
N CYS A 110 0.22 0.34 0.11
CA CYS A 110 -0.30 -1.02 0.07
C CYS A 110 -1.13 -1.15 -1.22
N SER A 111 -0.47 -1.64 -2.26
CA SER A 111 -1.02 -1.68 -3.62
C SER A 111 -1.23 -3.13 -4.04
N ASP A 112 -2.47 -3.49 -4.40
CA ASP A 112 -2.84 -4.81 -4.93
C ASP A 112 -2.62 -5.98 -3.94
N VAL A 113 -2.85 -5.77 -2.64
CA VAL A 113 -2.57 -6.75 -1.57
C VAL A 113 -3.81 -7.09 -0.74
N MET A 114 -4.54 -6.07 -0.27
CA MET A 114 -5.55 -6.23 0.79
C MET A 114 -6.71 -7.15 0.44
N HIS A 115 -7.00 -7.36 -0.84
CA HIS A 115 -8.05 -8.29 -1.27
C HIS A 115 -7.66 -9.77 -1.14
N TYR A 116 -6.39 -10.08 -0.81
CA TYR A 116 -5.95 -11.42 -0.43
C TYR A 116 -5.86 -11.62 1.08
N VAL A 117 -5.97 -10.56 1.86
CA VAL A 117 -5.76 -10.58 3.32
C VAL A 117 -7.04 -11.01 4.04
N PRO A 118 -6.98 -11.98 4.98
CA PRO A 118 -8.13 -12.38 5.80
C PRO A 118 -8.72 -11.22 6.62
N ASP A 119 -10.02 -11.28 6.92
CA ASP A 119 -10.75 -10.21 7.63
C ASP A 119 -10.16 -9.87 9.00
N ALA A 120 -9.69 -10.87 9.74
CA ALA A 120 -9.09 -10.65 11.05
C ALA A 120 -7.79 -9.84 10.94
N GLU A 121 -6.95 -10.19 9.95
CA GLU A 121 -5.69 -9.49 9.69
C GLU A 121 -5.93 -8.08 9.16
N LEU A 122 -6.94 -7.87 8.28
CA LEU A 122 -7.31 -6.52 7.85
C LEU A 122 -7.72 -5.62 9.01
N ARG A 123 -8.58 -6.13 9.90
CA ARG A 123 -9.03 -5.38 11.08
C ARG A 123 -7.90 -5.01 12.03
N ALA A 124 -6.88 -5.84 12.13
CA ALA A 124 -5.70 -5.55 12.95
C ALA A 124 -4.67 -4.66 12.22
N GLY A 125 -4.44 -4.91 10.94
CA GLY A 125 -3.37 -4.24 10.19
C GLY A 125 -3.73 -2.84 9.68
N ILE A 126 -5.01 -2.53 9.39
CA ILE A 126 -5.39 -1.17 8.92
C ILE A 126 -5.11 -0.09 9.97
N PRO A 127 -5.45 -0.27 11.26
CA PRO A 127 -5.01 0.68 12.30
C PRO A 127 -3.49 0.86 12.33
N ALA A 128 -2.71 -0.23 12.22
CA ALA A 128 -1.26 -0.15 12.19
C ALA A 128 -0.72 0.61 10.96
N ILE A 129 -1.37 0.48 9.80
CA ILE A 129 -1.08 1.32 8.62
C ILE A 129 -1.35 2.78 8.92
N ALA A 130 -2.49 3.10 9.54
CA ALA A 130 -2.84 4.47 9.91
C ALA A 130 -1.83 5.06 10.90
N ASP A 131 -1.45 4.33 11.93
CA ASP A 131 -0.46 4.75 12.94
C ASP A 131 0.93 4.97 12.32
N ALA A 132 1.28 4.19 11.28
CA ALA A 132 2.54 4.35 10.56
C ALA A 132 2.51 5.51 9.53
N THR A 133 1.37 6.15 9.28
CA THR A 133 1.20 7.17 8.24
C THR A 133 1.28 8.59 8.81
N ASP A 134 2.39 9.30 8.56
CA ASP A 134 2.54 10.74 8.85
C ASP A 134 1.83 11.60 7.80
N GLY A 135 2.13 11.37 6.53
CA GLY A 135 1.56 12.12 5.41
C GLY A 135 0.36 11.40 4.79
N MET A 136 0.63 10.42 3.96
CA MET A 136 -0.42 9.74 3.20
C MET A 136 -0.21 8.24 3.10
N ALA A 137 -1.32 7.49 3.08
CA ALA A 137 -1.37 6.10 2.66
C ALA A 137 -1.92 5.99 1.22
N PHE A 138 -1.22 5.29 0.34
CA PHE A 138 -1.71 4.87 -0.97
C PHE A 138 -2.24 3.44 -0.83
N LEU A 139 -3.57 3.30 -0.79
CA LEU A 139 -4.27 2.05 -0.50
C LEU A 139 -5.07 1.60 -1.72
N GLU A 140 -4.42 0.88 -2.61
CA GLU A 140 -5.07 0.30 -3.79
C GLU A 140 -5.57 -1.09 -3.49
N VAL A 141 -6.86 -1.30 -3.72
CA VAL A 141 -7.52 -2.57 -3.51
C VAL A 141 -8.57 -2.81 -4.58
N LEU A 142 -8.62 -4.03 -5.09
CA LEU A 142 -9.71 -4.49 -5.95
C LEU A 142 -10.88 -4.97 -5.08
N THR A 143 -12.08 -4.61 -5.48
CA THR A 143 -13.32 -4.90 -4.77
C THR A 143 -14.24 -5.80 -5.60
N ARG A 144 -15.34 -6.25 -5.06
CA ARG A 144 -16.28 -7.06 -5.84
C ARG A 144 -16.97 -6.29 -6.96
N GLU A 145 -16.95 -4.96 -6.90
CA GLU A 145 -17.51 -4.05 -7.89
C GLU A 145 -16.59 -3.86 -9.10
N ASP A 146 -15.32 -4.25 -8.99
CA ASP A 146 -14.35 -4.11 -10.06
C ASP A 146 -14.38 -5.31 -11.02
N GLU A 147 -14.11 -5.05 -12.30
CA GLU A 147 -13.79 -6.08 -13.27
C GLU A 147 -12.35 -6.55 -13.04
N ILE A 148 -12.20 -7.79 -12.54
CA ILE A 148 -10.90 -8.28 -12.10
C ILE A 148 -10.27 -9.11 -13.20
N VAL A 149 -9.14 -8.63 -13.70
CA VAL A 149 -8.25 -9.36 -14.61
C VAL A 149 -6.95 -9.65 -13.86
N GLY A 150 -6.59 -10.92 -13.72
CA GLY A 150 -5.36 -11.32 -13.06
C GLY A 150 -5.52 -12.52 -12.14
N ASP A 151 -4.77 -12.55 -11.05
CA ASP A 151 -4.73 -13.67 -10.12
C ASP A 151 -5.96 -13.68 -9.19
N LEU A 152 -6.85 -14.63 -9.41
CA LEU A 152 -8.05 -14.82 -8.59
C LEU A 152 -7.86 -15.84 -7.46
N GLN A 153 -6.70 -16.48 -7.34
CA GLN A 153 -6.46 -17.46 -6.29
C GLN A 153 -6.42 -16.79 -4.92
N ASN A 154 -7.30 -17.21 -4.03
CA ASN A 154 -7.52 -16.64 -2.68
C ASN A 154 -8.03 -15.20 -2.69
N PHE A 155 -8.59 -14.72 -3.80
CA PHE A 155 -9.21 -13.41 -3.87
C PHE A 155 -10.50 -13.37 -3.03
N LEU A 156 -10.57 -12.43 -2.09
CA LEU A 156 -11.69 -12.24 -1.18
C LEU A 156 -12.57 -11.10 -1.67
N ARG A 157 -13.70 -11.41 -2.30
CA ARG A 157 -14.62 -10.45 -2.91
C ARG A 157 -15.38 -9.62 -1.89
N ARG A 158 -14.76 -8.54 -1.40
CA ARG A 158 -15.40 -7.59 -0.48
C ARG A 158 -15.92 -6.36 -1.24
N PRO A 159 -17.03 -5.77 -0.77
CA PRO A 159 -17.50 -4.50 -1.33
C PRO A 159 -16.56 -3.36 -0.95
N ALA A 160 -16.47 -2.32 -1.79
CA ALA A 160 -15.69 -1.12 -1.51
C ALA A 160 -16.06 -0.47 -0.17
N SER A 161 -17.34 -0.53 0.23
CA SER A 161 -17.82 -0.02 1.51
C SER A 161 -17.17 -0.68 2.73
N ALA A 162 -16.79 -1.99 2.64
CA ALA A 162 -16.11 -2.68 3.73
C ALA A 162 -14.71 -2.09 3.99
N TYR A 163 -13.96 -1.81 2.93
CA TYR A 163 -12.64 -1.18 3.04
C TYR A 163 -12.74 0.27 3.53
N ARG A 164 -13.66 1.08 2.95
CA ARG A 164 -13.89 2.46 3.41
C ARG A 164 -14.20 2.52 4.90
N LYS A 165 -15.06 1.62 5.40
CA LYS A 165 -15.41 1.55 6.82
C LYS A 165 -14.16 1.33 7.70
N LEU A 166 -13.25 0.44 7.29
CA LEU A 166 -12.01 0.19 8.03
C LEU A 166 -11.08 1.41 8.00
N PHE A 167 -10.90 2.02 6.82
CA PHE A 167 -10.02 3.18 6.64
C PHE A 167 -10.50 4.39 7.44
N THR A 168 -11.79 4.72 7.34
CA THR A 168 -12.37 5.85 8.07
C THR A 168 -12.43 5.61 9.58
N ALA A 169 -12.67 4.36 10.03
CA ALA A 169 -12.60 4.02 11.46
C ALA A 169 -11.18 4.23 12.03
N SER A 170 -10.14 4.14 11.19
CA SER A 170 -8.74 4.42 11.55
C SER A 170 -8.35 5.89 11.29
N LYS A 171 -9.33 6.80 11.13
CA LYS A 171 -9.13 8.24 10.88
C LYS A 171 -8.34 8.56 9.61
N LEU A 172 -8.28 7.64 8.66
CA LEU A 172 -7.75 7.94 7.33
C LEU A 172 -8.79 8.72 6.52
N THR A 173 -8.38 9.81 5.87
CA THR A 173 -9.27 10.71 5.11
C THR A 173 -8.98 10.61 3.63
N PRO A 174 -9.95 10.21 2.77
CA PRO A 174 -9.73 10.08 1.33
C PRO A 174 -9.61 11.47 0.67
N VAL A 175 -8.61 11.62 -0.22
CA VAL A 175 -8.35 12.87 -0.94
C VAL A 175 -8.14 12.67 -2.44
N GLY A 176 -8.22 11.44 -2.92
CA GLY A 176 -8.10 11.12 -4.34
C GLY A 176 -8.14 9.61 -4.58
N PRO A 177 -7.94 9.15 -5.82
CA PRO A 177 -7.89 7.73 -6.13
C PRO A 177 -6.79 7.05 -5.30
N TYR A 178 -7.19 6.09 -4.46
CA TYR A 178 -6.32 5.32 -3.55
C TYR A 178 -5.55 6.15 -2.50
N CYS A 179 -5.70 7.49 -2.49
CA CYS A 179 -4.95 8.40 -1.63
C CYS A 179 -5.75 8.73 -0.37
N TRP A 180 -5.17 8.42 0.80
CA TRP A 180 -5.76 8.59 2.12
C TRP A 180 -4.79 9.33 3.03
N LEU A 181 -5.15 10.51 3.52
CA LEU A 181 -4.31 11.23 4.48
C LEU A 181 -4.28 10.53 5.83
N GLY A 182 -3.13 10.61 6.48
CA GLY A 182 -2.91 10.04 7.80
C GLY A 182 -3.75 10.72 8.89
N PRO A 183 -3.88 10.06 10.07
CA PRO A 183 -4.73 10.55 11.16
C PRO A 183 -4.37 11.95 11.64
N GLY A 184 -3.11 12.39 11.50
CA GLY A 184 -2.67 13.75 11.87
C GLY A 184 -3.38 14.86 11.11
N PHE A 185 -3.96 14.58 9.93
CA PHE A 185 -4.72 15.55 9.15
C PHE A 185 -6.23 15.52 9.41
N TYR A 186 -6.72 14.57 10.21
CA TYR A 186 -8.15 14.31 10.35
C TYR A 186 -8.94 15.54 10.83
N GLU A 187 -8.40 16.26 11.82
CA GLU A 187 -9.04 17.46 12.37
C GLU A 187 -8.74 18.74 11.56
N ALA A 188 -7.67 18.72 10.75
CA ALA A 188 -7.22 19.87 9.97
C ALA A 188 -7.93 20.01 8.62
N ILE A 189 -8.58 18.94 8.12
CA ILE A 189 -9.26 18.96 6.83
C ILE A 189 -10.68 19.51 7.01
N ALA A 190 -11.02 20.54 6.23
CA ALA A 190 -12.38 21.09 6.21
C ALA A 190 -13.42 20.04 5.80
N GLU A 191 -14.63 20.12 6.34
CA GLU A 191 -15.69 19.15 6.02
C GLU A 191 -16.04 19.10 4.53
N LEU A 192 -15.88 20.21 3.82
CA LEU A 192 -16.07 20.28 2.37
C LEU A 192 -15.12 19.36 1.61
N GLU A 193 -13.92 19.12 2.15
CA GLU A 193 -12.88 18.28 1.57
C GLU A 193 -13.00 16.83 2.05
N LYS A 194 -13.83 16.55 3.05
CA LYS A 194 -14.17 15.21 3.50
C LYS A 194 -15.30 14.66 2.59
N PRO A 195 -15.00 13.68 1.73
CA PRO A 195 -15.96 13.22 0.74
C PRO A 195 -17.19 12.50 1.31
N TYR A 196 -17.18 12.20 2.61
CA TYR A 196 -18.29 11.55 3.31
C TYR A 196 -18.51 12.20 4.67
N PRO A 197 -19.52 13.10 4.80
CA PRO A 197 -19.96 13.49 6.11
C PRO A 197 -20.39 12.23 6.87
N ASN A 198 -19.98 12.13 8.12
CA ASN A 198 -20.42 11.05 8.99
C ASN A 198 -21.94 11.02 9.03
N ARG A 199 -22.56 10.04 8.37
CA ARG A 199 -23.93 9.65 8.55
C ARG A 199 -24.03 8.46 9.46
#